data_05ebfce81c26f6bf02b3a1313557a0cb
#
_entry.id   05ebfce81c26f6bf02b3a1313557a0cb
#
_cell.length_a   1.000
_cell.length_b   1.000
_cell.length_c   1.000
_cell.angle_alpha   90.00
_cell.angle_beta   90.00
_cell.angle_gamma   90.00
#
_symmetry.space_group_name_H-M   'P 1'
#
loop_
_entity.id
_entity.type
_entity.pdbx_description
1 polymer ?
#
loop_
_entity_poly.entity_id
_entity_poly.type
_entity_poly.pdbx_seq_one_letter_code
_entity_poly.pdbx_strand_id
1 'polypeptide(L)'
;MEIVAASTLRRWAVECLQRVGVPSPEAALVGESLVQTSVWGIDSHGVLRLTHYLRRLTIGSIKASAAPVVLRTGPVTAQVHGEDGLGIVHAMLAMEVAIEMARENGAGIVGVGHSSHCGAMQLYTRAAARAHLVGIAMTHSSSVVIPHGGRTKYFCLPPNGTTTELECVIAMPTSRSRAAMRV
;
A
#
# COMPACT_ATOMS: atom_id res chain seq x y z
N MET A 1 16.51 -11.35 -24.48
CA MET A 1 15.84 -10.68 -23.34
C MET A 1 16.63 -9.40 -23.04
N GLU A 2 16.00 -8.27 -23.17
CA GLU A 2 16.65 -6.97 -22.93
C GLU A 2 16.65 -6.69 -21.42
N ILE A 3 17.81 -6.34 -20.87
CA ILE A 3 17.99 -6.05 -19.45
C ILE A 3 18.03 -4.53 -19.28
N VAL A 4 17.11 -4.00 -18.48
CA VAL A 4 17.02 -2.58 -18.18
C VAL A 4 17.44 -2.32 -16.72
N ALA A 5 18.29 -1.32 -16.49
CA ALA A 5 18.68 -0.94 -15.15
C ALA A 5 17.49 -0.45 -14.31
N ALA A 6 17.36 -0.89 -13.06
CA ALA A 6 16.26 -0.51 -12.18
C ALA A 6 16.14 1.01 -11.98
N SER A 7 17.27 1.74 -11.97
CA SER A 7 17.28 3.21 -11.88
C SER A 7 16.67 3.88 -13.10
N THR A 8 16.92 3.35 -14.29
CA THR A 8 16.30 3.85 -15.54
C THR A 8 14.81 3.59 -15.55
N LEU A 9 14.39 2.39 -15.13
CA LEU A 9 12.99 2.01 -15.07
C LEU A 9 12.21 2.84 -14.03
N ARG A 10 12.82 3.16 -12.88
CA ARG A 10 12.25 4.08 -11.88
C ARG A 10 11.97 5.45 -12.47
N ARG A 11 13.00 6.07 -13.06
CA ARG A 11 12.86 7.40 -13.67
C ARG A 11 11.73 7.41 -14.71
N TRP A 12 11.72 6.42 -15.59
CA TRP A 12 10.66 6.28 -16.59
C TRP A 12 9.26 6.14 -15.97
N ALA A 13 9.11 5.29 -14.94
CA ALA A 13 7.83 5.10 -14.26
C ALA A 13 7.33 6.40 -13.59
N VAL A 14 8.22 7.15 -12.94
CA VAL A 14 7.92 8.45 -12.33
C VAL A 14 7.48 9.46 -13.38
N GLU A 15 8.22 9.59 -14.47
CA GLU A 15 7.87 10.50 -15.58
C GLU A 15 6.49 10.17 -16.18
N CYS A 16 6.18 8.89 -16.37
CA CYS A 16 4.87 8.46 -16.85
C CYS A 16 3.73 8.87 -15.91
N LEU A 17 3.90 8.70 -14.60
CA LEU A 17 2.91 9.09 -13.58
C LEU A 17 2.72 10.62 -13.54
N GLN A 18 3.80 11.37 -13.60
CA GLN A 18 3.74 12.83 -13.62
C GLN A 18 3.01 13.37 -14.86
N ARG A 19 3.21 12.75 -16.04
CA ARG A 19 2.51 13.14 -17.28
C ARG A 19 1.00 12.98 -17.22
N VAL A 20 0.48 12.12 -16.35
CA VAL A 20 -0.96 11.95 -16.11
C VAL A 20 -1.45 12.71 -14.87
N GLY A 21 -0.65 13.67 -14.37
CA GLY A 21 -1.02 14.60 -13.32
C GLY A 21 -0.75 14.16 -11.89
N VAL A 22 -0.03 13.05 -11.67
CA VAL A 22 0.36 12.63 -10.31
C VAL A 22 1.45 13.57 -9.79
N PRO A 23 1.29 14.17 -8.58
CA PRO A 23 2.31 15.03 -7.99
C PRO A 23 3.65 14.29 -7.78
N SER A 24 4.74 15.06 -7.80
CA SER A 24 6.09 14.48 -7.79
C SER A 24 6.39 13.54 -6.62
N PRO A 25 6.01 13.82 -5.36
CA PRO A 25 6.27 12.93 -4.24
C PRO A 25 5.56 11.58 -4.38
N GLU A 26 4.27 11.60 -4.76
CA GLU A 26 3.45 10.41 -4.94
C GLU A 26 3.92 9.60 -6.17
N ALA A 27 4.27 10.28 -7.26
CA ALA A 27 4.84 9.64 -8.44
C ALA A 27 6.15 8.92 -8.12
N ALA A 28 7.02 9.53 -7.32
CA ALA A 28 8.27 8.93 -6.87
C ALA A 28 8.00 7.69 -6.00
N LEU A 29 7.10 7.80 -5.02
CA LEU A 29 6.73 6.69 -4.15
C LEU A 29 6.15 5.51 -4.94
N VAL A 30 5.21 5.76 -5.85
CA VAL A 30 4.57 4.71 -6.65
C VAL A 30 5.56 4.08 -7.63
N GLY A 31 6.35 4.90 -8.34
CA GLY A 31 7.36 4.41 -9.27
C GLY A 31 8.43 3.54 -8.59
N GLU A 32 8.95 3.98 -7.44
CA GLU A 32 9.88 3.20 -6.61
C GLU A 32 9.25 1.89 -6.16
N SER A 33 8.01 1.94 -5.66
CA SER A 33 7.30 0.76 -5.14
C SER A 33 7.09 -0.30 -6.22
N LEU A 34 6.69 0.10 -7.42
CA LEU A 34 6.47 -0.82 -8.54
C LEU A 34 7.78 -1.47 -9.00
N VAL A 35 8.83 -0.68 -9.17
CA VAL A 35 10.13 -1.22 -9.60
C VAL A 35 10.75 -2.10 -8.52
N GLN A 36 10.67 -1.69 -7.25
CA GLN A 36 11.14 -2.50 -6.13
C GLN A 36 10.42 -3.84 -6.06
N THR A 37 9.11 -3.86 -6.32
CA THR A 37 8.30 -5.08 -6.34
C THR A 37 8.75 -6.03 -7.48
N SER A 38 9.08 -5.48 -8.65
CA SER A 38 9.68 -6.29 -9.74
C SER A 38 11.08 -6.80 -9.38
N VAL A 39 11.91 -6.00 -8.72
CA VAL A 39 13.24 -6.44 -8.21
C VAL A 39 13.11 -7.61 -7.23
N TRP A 40 12.01 -7.69 -6.49
CA TRP A 40 11.70 -8.85 -5.63
C TRP A 40 11.17 -10.07 -6.38
N GLY A 41 11.02 -10.00 -7.70
CA GLY A 41 10.47 -11.09 -8.52
C GLY A 41 8.95 -11.20 -8.47
N ILE A 42 8.25 -10.17 -8.00
CA ILE A 42 6.78 -10.14 -7.91
C ILE A 42 6.21 -9.31 -9.07
N ASP A 43 6.40 -9.79 -10.30
CA ASP A 43 6.04 -9.05 -11.51
C ASP A 43 4.55 -8.75 -11.62
N SER A 44 3.69 -9.61 -11.08
CA SER A 44 2.23 -9.42 -11.05
C SER A 44 1.79 -8.14 -10.34
N HIS A 45 2.60 -7.61 -9.40
CA HIS A 45 2.36 -6.40 -8.62
C HIS A 45 3.47 -5.35 -8.83
N GLY A 46 4.41 -5.63 -9.74
CA GLY A 46 5.52 -4.78 -10.10
C GLY A 46 5.20 -3.78 -11.21
N VAL A 47 6.22 -3.43 -11.98
CA VAL A 47 6.15 -2.40 -13.04
C VAL A 47 5.13 -2.71 -14.14
N LEU A 48 4.76 -3.96 -14.34
CA LEU A 48 3.67 -4.35 -15.25
C LEU A 48 2.33 -3.68 -14.88
N ARG A 49 2.13 -3.33 -13.61
CA ARG A 49 0.93 -2.62 -13.15
C ARG A 49 0.91 -1.15 -13.53
N LEU A 50 2.03 -0.56 -13.92
CA LEU A 50 2.10 0.86 -14.29
C LEU A 50 1.08 1.20 -15.39
N THR A 51 0.98 0.39 -16.44
CA THR A 51 0.00 0.58 -17.53
C THR A 51 -1.44 0.61 -17.00
N HIS A 52 -1.76 -0.26 -16.04
CA HIS A 52 -3.08 -0.29 -15.42
C HIS A 52 -3.36 0.99 -14.63
N TYR A 53 -2.39 1.47 -13.84
CA TYR A 53 -2.53 2.73 -13.11
C TYR A 53 -2.67 3.92 -14.04
N LEU A 54 -1.81 4.04 -15.06
CA LEU A 54 -1.87 5.13 -16.03
C LEU A 54 -3.25 5.20 -16.71
N ARG A 55 -3.78 4.04 -17.15
CA ARG A 55 -5.12 3.97 -17.73
C ARG A 55 -6.19 4.47 -16.76
N ARG A 56 -6.19 4.02 -15.50
CA ARG A 56 -7.18 4.40 -14.49
C ARG A 56 -7.08 5.88 -14.12
N LEU A 57 -5.88 6.43 -14.05
CA LEU A 57 -5.63 7.86 -13.84
C LEU A 57 -6.18 8.68 -15.04
N THR A 58 -5.88 8.26 -16.27
CA THR A 58 -6.33 8.97 -17.48
C THR A 58 -7.86 9.00 -17.60
N ILE A 59 -8.56 7.92 -17.26
CA ILE A 59 -10.04 7.88 -17.32
C ILE A 59 -10.70 8.42 -16.03
N GLY A 60 -9.92 8.91 -15.05
CA GLY A 60 -10.43 9.51 -13.83
C GLY A 60 -11.03 8.52 -12.80
N SER A 61 -10.83 7.19 -12.96
CA SER A 61 -11.26 6.20 -11.97
C SER A 61 -10.30 6.08 -10.78
N ILE A 62 -9.14 6.71 -10.85
CA ILE A 62 -8.23 7.02 -9.75
C ILE A 62 -7.92 8.51 -9.85
N LYS A 63 -8.03 9.24 -8.75
CA LYS A 63 -7.63 10.65 -8.69
C LYS A 63 -6.11 10.75 -8.66
N ALA A 64 -5.54 11.56 -9.55
CA ALA A 64 -4.10 11.77 -9.62
C ALA A 64 -3.57 12.56 -8.42
N SER A 65 -4.36 13.54 -7.94
CA SER A 65 -4.05 14.38 -6.79
C SER A 65 -5.19 14.25 -5.78
N ALA A 66 -5.14 13.22 -4.94
CA ALA A 66 -6.06 13.02 -3.83
C ALA A 66 -5.46 13.63 -2.56
N ALA A 67 -6.31 14.14 -1.66
CA ALA A 67 -5.95 14.65 -0.35
C ALA A 67 -6.45 13.69 0.75
N PRO A 68 -5.72 12.62 1.07
CA PRO A 68 -6.18 11.65 2.05
C PRO A 68 -6.34 12.27 3.43
N VAL A 69 -7.42 11.90 4.12
CA VAL A 69 -7.71 12.37 5.48
C VAL A 69 -7.43 11.24 6.47
N VAL A 70 -6.63 11.53 7.49
CA VAL A 70 -6.36 10.63 8.62
C VAL A 70 -7.28 10.98 9.78
N LEU A 71 -8.11 10.04 10.20
CA LEU A 71 -8.99 10.17 11.36
C LEU A 71 -8.51 9.22 12.47
N ARG A 72 -7.97 9.75 13.56
CA ARG A 72 -7.67 8.94 14.76
C ARG A 72 -9.00 8.58 15.45
N THR A 73 -9.26 7.29 15.62
CA THR A 73 -10.50 6.74 16.23
C THR A 73 -10.27 6.22 17.64
N GLY A 74 -9.02 6.13 18.06
CA GLY A 74 -8.62 5.72 19.41
C GLY A 74 -7.12 5.85 19.62
N PRO A 75 -6.60 5.46 20.80
CA PRO A 75 -5.17 5.58 21.11
C PRO A 75 -4.28 4.78 20.17
N VAL A 76 -4.76 3.64 19.70
CA VAL A 76 -4.02 2.70 18.81
C VAL A 76 -4.73 2.47 17.48
N THR A 77 -5.80 3.20 17.18
CA THR A 77 -6.62 2.99 15.96
C THR A 77 -6.83 4.27 15.18
N ALA A 78 -6.74 4.18 13.86
CA ALA A 78 -7.05 5.28 12.95
C ALA A 78 -7.65 4.75 11.63
N GLN A 79 -8.21 5.66 10.85
CA GLN A 79 -8.66 5.41 9.48
C GLN A 79 -8.04 6.43 8.54
N VAL A 80 -7.67 5.98 7.35
CA VAL A 80 -7.29 6.82 6.21
C VAL A 80 -8.40 6.76 5.19
N HIS A 81 -8.99 7.90 4.87
CA HIS A 81 -9.92 8.07 3.77
C HIS A 81 -9.14 8.56 2.56
N GLY A 82 -8.97 7.72 1.55
CA GLY A 82 -8.04 7.94 0.43
C GLY A 82 -8.61 8.77 -0.72
N GLU A 83 -9.87 9.21 -0.65
CA GLU A 83 -10.51 10.05 -1.67
C GLU A 83 -10.40 9.50 -3.10
N ASP A 84 -10.41 8.16 -3.27
CA ASP A 84 -10.27 7.44 -4.53
C ASP A 84 -8.93 7.67 -5.27
N GLY A 85 -7.88 8.01 -4.53
CA GLY A 85 -6.53 8.20 -5.07
C GLY A 85 -5.72 6.89 -5.13
N LEU A 86 -4.40 7.04 -5.23
CA LEU A 86 -3.46 5.93 -5.42
C LEU A 86 -3.28 5.09 -4.14
N GLY A 87 -3.68 3.80 -4.19
CA GLY A 87 -3.64 2.89 -3.05
C GLY A 87 -2.26 2.70 -2.44
N ILE A 88 -1.20 2.67 -3.24
CA ILE A 88 0.18 2.60 -2.73
C ILE A 88 0.50 3.79 -1.83
N VAL A 89 0.05 5.00 -2.19
CA VAL A 89 0.26 6.22 -1.39
C VAL A 89 -0.49 6.12 -0.07
N HIS A 90 -1.75 5.74 -0.11
CA HIS A 90 -2.61 5.68 1.09
C HIS A 90 -2.20 4.56 2.05
N ALA A 91 -1.83 3.39 1.55
CA ALA A 91 -1.37 2.30 2.38
C ALA A 91 0.01 2.58 3.02
N MET A 92 0.87 3.34 2.34
CA MET A 92 2.12 3.80 2.94
C MET A 92 1.86 4.82 4.04
N LEU A 93 1.01 5.82 3.80
CA LEU A 93 0.57 6.77 4.81
C LEU A 93 -0.03 6.06 6.03
N ALA A 94 -0.90 5.06 5.81
CA ALA A 94 -1.50 4.28 6.88
C ALA A 94 -0.44 3.52 7.71
N MET A 95 0.57 2.95 7.07
CA MET A 95 1.66 2.28 7.77
C MET A 95 2.53 3.28 8.55
N GLU A 96 2.80 4.47 8.02
CA GLU A 96 3.51 5.53 8.74
C GLU A 96 2.76 5.96 9.99
N VAL A 97 1.44 6.19 9.89
CA VAL A 97 0.56 6.49 11.03
C VAL A 97 0.56 5.33 12.04
N ALA A 98 0.48 4.07 11.57
CA ALA A 98 0.53 2.91 12.46
C ALA A 98 1.87 2.79 13.21
N ILE A 99 2.99 3.10 12.54
CA ILE A 99 4.33 3.13 13.15
C ILE A 99 4.41 4.20 14.24
N GLU A 100 3.90 5.40 13.96
CA GLU A 100 3.84 6.50 14.93
C GLU A 100 3.05 6.09 16.18
N MET A 101 1.81 5.62 15.97
CA MET A 101 0.94 5.17 17.07
C MET A 101 1.55 3.99 17.85
N ALA A 102 2.24 3.07 17.18
CA ALA A 102 2.91 1.95 17.84
C ALA A 102 4.07 2.41 18.73
N ARG A 103 4.79 3.46 18.36
CA ARG A 103 5.84 4.07 19.18
C ARG A 103 5.26 4.78 20.40
N GLU A 104 4.14 5.48 20.24
CA GLU A 104 3.47 6.22 21.30
C GLU A 104 2.74 5.30 22.28
N ASN A 105 2.00 4.32 21.77
CA ASN A 105 1.00 3.57 22.55
C ASN A 105 1.24 2.04 22.56
N GLY A 106 2.32 1.56 21.95
CA GLY A 106 2.66 0.14 21.93
C GLY A 106 1.97 -0.66 20.80
N ALA A 107 1.04 -0.08 20.06
CA ALA A 107 0.43 -0.67 18.87
C ALA A 107 -0.12 0.44 17.96
N GLY A 108 -0.25 0.16 16.66
CA GLY A 108 -0.96 1.00 15.71
C GLY A 108 -1.72 0.13 14.72
N ILE A 109 -3.02 0.38 14.57
CA ILE A 109 -3.93 -0.32 13.67
C ILE A 109 -4.63 0.73 12.82
N VAL A 110 -4.39 0.72 11.52
CA VAL A 110 -4.94 1.73 10.62
C VAL A 110 -5.68 1.06 9.47
N GLY A 111 -6.96 1.38 9.33
CA GLY A 111 -7.76 0.99 8.18
C GLY A 111 -7.64 2.01 7.05
N VAL A 112 -7.71 1.56 5.79
CA VAL A 112 -7.73 2.43 4.61
C VAL A 112 -8.99 2.16 3.82
N GLY A 113 -9.74 3.19 3.51
CA GLY A 113 -10.95 3.12 2.68
C GLY A 113 -10.93 4.19 1.58
N HIS A 114 -11.83 4.05 0.58
CA HIS A 114 -11.90 4.94 -0.58
C HIS A 114 -10.54 5.10 -1.25
N SER A 115 -9.95 3.99 -1.61
CA SER A 115 -8.62 3.89 -2.15
C SER A 115 -8.62 3.02 -3.42
N SER A 116 -7.45 2.74 -3.96
CA SER A 116 -7.30 1.89 -5.13
C SER A 116 -6.28 0.77 -4.86
N HIS A 117 -5.95 -0.01 -5.88
CA HIS A 117 -4.97 -1.10 -5.75
C HIS A 117 -3.66 -0.62 -5.10
N CYS A 118 -3.24 -1.32 -4.05
CA CYS A 118 -2.13 -0.93 -3.17
C CYS A 118 -0.80 -1.68 -3.44
N GLY A 119 -0.71 -2.44 -4.52
CA GLY A 119 0.53 -3.16 -4.85
C GLY A 119 0.82 -4.33 -3.93
N ALA A 120 2.10 -4.57 -3.65
CA ALA A 120 2.56 -5.69 -2.83
C ALA A 120 2.59 -5.32 -1.34
N MET A 121 1.96 -6.14 -0.49
CA MET A 121 1.85 -5.90 0.96
C MET A 121 3.20 -5.80 1.67
N GLN A 122 4.23 -6.47 1.14
CA GLN A 122 5.58 -6.40 1.72
C GLN A 122 6.22 -5.00 1.68
N LEU A 123 5.72 -4.07 0.85
CA LEU A 123 6.15 -2.67 0.87
C LEU A 123 5.95 -2.05 2.26
N TYR A 124 4.78 -2.28 2.82
CA TYR A 124 4.33 -1.72 4.11
C TYR A 124 4.94 -2.45 5.30
N THR A 125 4.93 -3.78 5.28
CA THR A 125 5.55 -4.57 6.36
C THR A 125 7.04 -4.32 6.47
N ARG A 126 7.71 -4.06 5.34
CA ARG A 126 9.13 -3.66 5.32
C ARG A 126 9.34 -2.27 5.92
N ALA A 127 8.43 -1.32 5.75
CA ALA A 127 8.51 0.00 6.39
C ALA A 127 8.47 -0.14 7.92
N ALA A 128 7.55 -0.95 8.46
CA ALA A 128 7.51 -1.27 9.89
C ALA A 128 8.80 -1.97 10.37
N ALA A 129 9.31 -2.94 9.62
CA ALA A 129 10.54 -3.64 9.96
C ALA A 129 11.76 -2.69 10.02
N ARG A 130 11.86 -1.72 9.11
CA ARG A 130 12.89 -0.68 9.14
C ARG A 130 12.76 0.26 10.34
N ALA A 131 11.54 0.40 10.86
CA ALA A 131 11.27 1.14 12.09
C ALA A 131 11.46 0.30 13.36
N HIS A 132 12.01 -0.93 13.23
CA HIS A 132 12.21 -1.92 14.29
C HIS A 132 10.91 -2.41 14.94
N LEU A 133 9.81 -2.46 14.16
CA LEU A 133 8.50 -2.94 14.57
C LEU A 133 8.12 -4.20 13.79
N VAL A 134 7.19 -4.99 14.32
CA VAL A 134 6.49 -6.03 13.55
C VAL A 134 5.39 -5.37 12.75
N GLY A 135 5.42 -5.53 11.44
CA GLY A 135 4.39 -5.04 10.52
C GLY A 135 3.52 -6.18 10.00
N ILE A 136 2.21 -5.95 9.99
CA ILE A 136 1.23 -6.81 9.35
C ILE A 136 0.44 -5.92 8.38
N ALA A 137 0.27 -6.36 7.16
CA ALA A 137 -0.54 -5.68 6.16
C ALA A 137 -1.47 -6.68 5.49
N MET A 138 -2.74 -6.32 5.39
CA MET A 138 -3.80 -7.14 4.82
C MET A 138 -4.66 -6.27 3.91
N THR A 139 -5.21 -6.86 2.87
CA THR A 139 -6.17 -6.20 1.99
C THR A 139 -7.22 -7.19 1.54
N HIS A 140 -8.36 -6.69 1.12
CA HIS A 140 -9.44 -7.47 0.55
C HIS A 140 -9.46 -7.28 -0.97
N SER A 141 -9.79 -8.32 -1.70
CA SER A 141 -9.84 -8.34 -3.15
C SER A 141 -11.19 -8.89 -3.64
N SER A 142 -11.40 -8.92 -4.96
CA SER A 142 -12.59 -9.54 -5.55
C SER A 142 -12.70 -11.01 -5.20
N SER A 143 -13.92 -11.53 -5.07
CA SER A 143 -14.18 -12.92 -4.73
C SER A 143 -13.62 -13.87 -5.79
N VAL A 144 -12.48 -14.51 -5.50
CA VAL A 144 -11.80 -15.48 -6.41
C VAL A 144 -11.64 -16.86 -5.79
N VAL A 145 -11.86 -17.00 -4.48
CA VAL A 145 -11.70 -18.25 -3.74
C VAL A 145 -13.04 -18.92 -3.52
N ILE A 146 -13.10 -20.21 -3.83
CA ILE A 146 -14.26 -21.06 -3.56
C ILE A 146 -14.02 -21.75 -2.23
N PRO A 147 -14.95 -21.68 -1.26
CA PRO A 147 -14.85 -22.44 -0.01
C PRO A 147 -14.77 -23.93 -0.27
N HIS A 148 -14.08 -24.68 0.58
CA HIS A 148 -13.99 -26.13 0.47
C HIS A 148 -15.39 -26.77 0.38
N GLY A 149 -15.62 -27.59 -0.64
CA GLY A 149 -16.93 -28.21 -0.93
C GLY A 149 -17.97 -27.29 -1.60
N GLY A 150 -17.63 -26.00 -1.81
CA GLY A 150 -18.50 -25.04 -2.48
C GLY A 150 -18.35 -25.04 -4.00
N ARG A 151 -19.23 -24.32 -4.69
CA ARG A 151 -19.18 -24.08 -6.14
C ARG A 151 -19.15 -22.59 -6.50
N THR A 152 -19.46 -21.71 -5.55
CA THR A 152 -19.54 -20.27 -5.76
C THR A 152 -18.32 -19.60 -5.17
N LYS A 153 -17.72 -18.65 -5.89
CA LYS A 153 -16.66 -17.79 -5.38
C LYS A 153 -17.23 -16.87 -4.30
N TYR A 154 -16.73 -16.96 -3.09
CA TYR A 154 -17.28 -16.24 -1.95
C TYR A 154 -16.24 -15.40 -1.22
N PHE A 155 -15.03 -15.93 -1.02
CA PHE A 155 -13.95 -15.22 -0.36
C PHE A 155 -12.90 -14.75 -1.35
N CYS A 156 -12.21 -13.71 -0.98
CA CYS A 156 -10.91 -13.40 -1.50
C CYS A 156 -9.87 -13.46 -0.41
N LEU A 157 -8.84 -14.22 -0.66
CA LEU A 157 -7.58 -14.23 0.05
C LEU A 157 -6.48 -14.20 -0.97
N PRO A 158 -5.47 -13.44 -0.78
CA PRO A 158 -5.37 -11.99 -0.79
C PRO A 158 -5.23 -11.46 -2.22
N PRO A 159 -4.87 -10.32 -2.43
CA PRO A 159 -5.54 -9.13 -2.86
C PRO A 159 -5.55 -8.94 -4.38
N ASN A 160 -6.67 -8.69 -4.99
CA ASN A 160 -6.79 -7.96 -6.27
C ASN A 160 -8.26 -7.57 -6.46
N GLY A 161 -8.65 -6.43 -5.97
CA GLY A 161 -10.01 -5.99 -6.01
C GLY A 161 -10.26 -4.74 -6.79
N THR A 162 -11.43 -4.67 -7.34
CA THR A 162 -12.09 -3.45 -7.77
C THR A 162 -13.18 -3.14 -6.74
N THR A 163 -13.24 -1.88 -6.34
CA THR A 163 -14.26 -1.24 -5.50
C THR A 163 -14.09 -1.42 -3.99
N THR A 164 -13.87 -0.29 -3.30
CA THR A 164 -13.84 -0.13 -1.83
C THR A 164 -12.96 -1.14 -1.11
N GLU A 165 -11.69 -1.19 -1.47
CA GLU A 165 -10.71 -2.01 -0.77
C GLU A 165 -10.52 -1.45 0.64
N LEU A 166 -10.88 -2.26 1.64
CA LEU A 166 -10.55 -1.99 3.02
C LEU A 166 -9.18 -2.60 3.27
N GLU A 167 -8.17 -1.77 3.40
CA GLU A 167 -6.84 -2.19 3.78
C GLU A 167 -6.67 -2.02 5.29
N CYS A 168 -5.95 -2.91 5.92
CA CYS A 168 -5.58 -2.79 7.31
C CYS A 168 -4.08 -2.98 7.46
N VAL A 169 -3.43 -2.04 8.12
CA VAL A 169 -2.02 -2.16 8.49
C VAL A 169 -1.88 -2.07 10.00
N ILE A 170 -1.03 -2.90 10.55
CA ILE A 170 -0.78 -3.01 11.98
C ILE A 170 0.71 -2.89 12.22
N ALA A 171 1.12 -2.05 13.15
CA ALA A 171 2.48 -1.99 13.65
C ALA A 171 2.53 -2.28 15.15
N MET A 172 3.46 -3.13 15.58
CA MET A 172 3.65 -3.51 16.97
C MET A 172 5.14 -3.54 17.33
N PRO A 173 5.53 -3.19 18.58
CA PRO A 173 6.91 -3.30 19.04
C PRO A 173 7.44 -4.73 18.97
N THR A 174 8.70 -4.88 18.58
CA THR A 174 9.45 -6.12 18.80
C THR A 174 9.85 -6.24 20.27
N SER A 175 10.22 -7.46 20.73
CA SER A 175 10.72 -7.65 22.08
C SER A 175 11.94 -6.77 22.41
N ARG A 176 12.78 -6.48 21.43
CA ARG A 176 13.94 -5.58 21.56
C ARG A 176 13.56 -4.10 21.69
N SER A 177 12.54 -3.65 20.96
CA SER A 177 12.09 -2.25 21.04
C SER A 177 11.34 -1.94 22.34
N ARG A 178 10.67 -2.94 22.96
CA ARG A 178 10.03 -2.78 24.27
C ARG A 178 11.03 -2.50 25.40
N ALA A 179 12.26 -3.00 25.32
CA ALA A 179 13.30 -2.72 26.28
C ALA A 179 13.79 -1.26 26.21
N ALA A 180 13.79 -0.65 25.01
CA ALA A 180 14.19 0.74 24.80
C ALA A 180 13.12 1.77 25.19
N MET A 181 11.83 1.37 25.26
CA MET A 181 10.73 2.25 25.67
C MET A 181 10.54 2.35 27.20
N ARG A 182 11.34 1.65 27.99
CA ARG A 182 11.25 1.63 29.46
C ARG A 182 12.31 2.49 30.17
N VAL A 183 12.90 3.45 29.45
CA VAL A 183 13.85 4.40 30.05
C VAL A 183 13.22 5.79 30.14
#